data_5c6518b6c4d7bf1618e6cd4a1aa480e9
#
_entry.id   5c6518b6c4d7bf1618e6cd4a1aa480e9
#
_cell.length_a   1.000
_cell.length_b   1.000
_cell.length_c   1.000
_cell.angle_alpha   90.00
_cell.angle_beta   90.00
_cell.angle_gamma   90.00
#
_symmetry.space_group_name_H-M   'P 1'
#
loop_
_entity.id
_entity.type
_entity.pdbx_description
1 polymer ?
#
loop_
_entity_poly.entity_id
_entity_poly.type
_entity_poly.pdbx_seq_one_letter_code
_entity_poly.pdbx_strand_id
1 'polypeptide(L)'
;LFPALNDAAPLFQSGEFKITWIQILGIAIILLLTYINTRGVESGKLLQNLFTGSKIVALLALIFLGFILVKNSFLTDNFSFGWEAFNNIAKDAKGNFLQLGWEKISGATVLGGIAAAMVGSVFSSVAWENVTFVSGEIENPQKNVVKSMVLGTISVMTLYLLVNFVYLNALDRDSIAFAAN
;
A
#
# COMPACT_ATOMS: atom_id res chain seq x y z
N LEU A 1 -12.11 8.81 5.23
CA LEU A 1 -11.40 9.41 6.38
C LEU A 1 -12.16 10.61 6.97
N PHE A 2 -12.98 11.33 6.18
CA PHE A 2 -13.79 12.46 6.63
C PHE A 2 -15.23 12.35 6.07
N PRO A 3 -16.11 11.54 6.67
CA PRO A 3 -17.48 11.35 6.20
C PRO A 3 -18.24 12.68 6.10
N ALA A 4 -18.00 13.59 7.04
CA ALA A 4 -18.63 14.91 7.06
C ALA A 4 -18.34 15.78 5.82
N LEU A 5 -17.27 15.52 5.09
CA LEU A 5 -16.96 16.23 3.84
C LEU A 5 -17.67 15.61 2.63
N ASN A 6 -18.06 14.33 2.71
CA ASN A 6 -18.76 13.63 1.64
C ASN A 6 -20.27 13.92 1.66
N ASP A 7 -20.84 14.11 2.86
CA ASP A 7 -22.26 14.39 3.09
C ASP A 7 -22.58 15.89 3.13
N ALA A 8 -21.58 16.76 2.97
CA ALA A 8 -21.80 18.19 2.91
C ALA A 8 -22.67 18.55 1.70
N ALA A 9 -23.72 19.30 1.91
CA ALA A 9 -24.58 19.83 0.85
C ALA A 9 -23.72 20.49 -0.24
N PRO A 10 -24.03 20.31 -1.53
CA PRO A 10 -23.27 20.92 -2.61
C PRO A 10 -23.30 22.45 -2.43
N LEU A 11 -22.13 23.08 -2.55
CA LEU A 11 -22.02 24.55 -2.51
C LEU A 11 -22.80 25.20 -3.65
N PHE A 12 -22.83 24.56 -4.79
CA PHE A 12 -23.55 24.99 -5.97
C PHE A 12 -24.04 23.77 -6.74
N GLN A 13 -25.31 23.79 -7.15
CA GLN A 13 -25.89 22.75 -8.00
C GLN A 13 -26.70 23.41 -9.11
N SER A 14 -26.38 23.08 -10.35
CA SER A 14 -27.11 23.51 -11.55
C SER A 14 -27.27 22.30 -12.46
N GLY A 15 -28.46 21.70 -12.47
CA GLY A 15 -28.72 20.45 -13.18
C GLY A 15 -27.87 19.30 -12.66
N GLU A 16 -27.13 18.64 -13.52
CA GLU A 16 -26.19 17.54 -13.16
C GLU A 16 -24.83 18.05 -12.62
N PHE A 17 -24.53 19.33 -12.78
CA PHE A 17 -23.27 19.89 -12.32
C PHE A 17 -23.35 20.25 -10.83
N LYS A 18 -22.44 19.66 -10.04
CA LYS A 18 -22.35 19.86 -8.59
C LYS A 18 -20.94 20.27 -8.20
N ILE A 19 -20.82 21.33 -7.41
CA ILE A 19 -19.56 21.74 -6.78
C ILE A 19 -19.65 21.40 -5.30
N THR A 20 -18.72 20.57 -4.83
CA THR A 20 -18.63 20.13 -3.44
C THR A 20 -17.40 20.71 -2.75
N TRP A 21 -17.41 20.74 -1.43
CA TRP A 21 -16.24 21.14 -0.63
C TRP A 21 -15.00 20.30 -0.91
N ILE A 22 -15.17 19.02 -1.24
CA ILE A 22 -14.06 18.10 -1.58
C ILE A 22 -13.36 18.56 -2.86
N GLN A 23 -14.12 18.99 -3.88
CA GLN A 23 -13.55 19.47 -5.14
C GLN A 23 -12.76 20.77 -4.93
N ILE A 24 -13.30 21.71 -4.13
CA ILE A 24 -12.59 22.95 -3.80
C ILE A 24 -11.31 22.66 -3.02
N LEU A 25 -11.38 21.76 -2.03
CA LEU A 25 -10.21 21.34 -1.27
C LEU A 25 -9.16 20.67 -2.18
N GLY A 26 -9.61 19.82 -3.10
CA GLY A 26 -8.71 19.19 -4.09
C GLY A 26 -8.00 20.22 -4.97
N ILE A 27 -8.74 21.20 -5.49
CA ILE A 27 -8.17 22.29 -6.29
C ILE A 27 -7.18 23.11 -5.45
N ALA A 28 -7.54 23.46 -4.22
CA ALA A 28 -6.67 24.21 -3.32
C ALA A 28 -5.36 23.48 -3.03
N ILE A 29 -5.42 22.15 -2.80
CA ILE A 29 -4.23 21.33 -2.59
C ILE A 29 -3.35 21.29 -3.85
N ILE A 30 -3.96 21.13 -5.04
CA ILE A 30 -3.21 21.11 -6.30
C ILE A 30 -2.50 22.46 -6.50
N LEU A 31 -3.19 23.57 -6.31
CA LEU A 31 -2.61 24.92 -6.45
C LEU A 31 -1.49 25.14 -5.44
N LEU A 32 -1.67 24.72 -4.20
CA LEU A 32 -0.64 24.80 -3.15
C LEU A 32 0.62 24.00 -3.52
N LEU A 33 0.44 22.73 -3.94
CA LEU A 33 1.56 21.88 -4.34
C LEU A 33 2.27 22.42 -5.58
N THR A 34 1.52 22.92 -6.56
CA THR A 34 2.08 23.58 -7.73
C THR A 34 2.90 24.80 -7.33
N TYR A 35 2.37 25.67 -6.46
CA TYR A 35 3.08 26.83 -5.95
C TYR A 35 4.39 26.44 -5.23
N ILE A 36 4.35 25.42 -4.39
CA ILE A 36 5.56 24.92 -3.70
C ILE A 36 6.60 24.43 -4.72
N ASN A 37 6.17 23.68 -5.73
CA ASN A 37 7.07 23.17 -6.77
C ASN A 37 7.69 24.29 -7.63
N THR A 38 6.97 25.38 -7.86
CA THR A 38 7.52 26.54 -8.60
C THR A 38 8.57 27.32 -7.79
N ARG A 39 8.65 27.11 -6.48
CA ARG A 39 9.67 27.73 -5.61
C ARG A 39 11.05 27.07 -5.68
N GLY A 40 11.19 26.05 -6.52
CA GLY A 40 12.46 25.36 -6.77
C GLY A 40 12.57 23.99 -6.09
N VAL A 41 13.61 23.28 -6.49
CA VAL A 41 13.85 21.87 -6.11
C VAL A 41 13.98 21.67 -4.59
N GLU A 42 14.53 22.65 -3.88
CA GLU A 42 14.71 22.55 -2.40
C GLU A 42 13.37 22.50 -1.66
N SER A 43 12.39 23.27 -2.08
CA SER A 43 11.05 23.28 -1.47
C SER A 43 10.30 21.97 -1.72
N GLY A 44 10.40 21.44 -2.95
CA GLY A 44 9.85 20.13 -3.30
C GLY A 44 10.50 19.00 -2.50
N LYS A 45 11.84 19.03 -2.35
CA LYS A 45 12.61 18.07 -1.54
C LYS A 45 12.19 18.08 -0.07
N LEU A 46 11.98 19.26 0.53
CA LEU A 46 11.54 19.36 1.92
C LEU A 46 10.17 18.69 2.11
N LEU A 47 9.23 18.98 1.22
CA LEU A 47 7.89 18.40 1.26
C LEU A 47 7.93 16.86 1.10
N GLN A 48 8.69 16.39 0.13
CA GLN A 48 8.87 14.95 -0.12
C GLN A 48 9.51 14.26 1.09
N ASN A 49 10.54 14.85 1.70
CA ASN A 49 11.18 14.28 2.88
C ASN A 49 10.21 14.21 4.07
N LEU A 50 9.37 15.23 4.26
CA LEU A 50 8.35 15.24 5.32
C LEU A 50 7.34 14.09 5.12
N PHE A 51 6.79 13.94 3.90
CA PHE A 51 5.84 12.86 3.61
C PHE A 51 6.47 11.47 3.68
N THR A 52 7.67 11.32 3.15
CA THR A 52 8.39 10.03 3.22
C THR A 52 8.76 9.69 4.65
N GLY A 53 9.27 10.65 5.41
CA GLY A 53 9.59 10.47 6.82
C GLY A 53 8.37 10.09 7.65
N SER A 54 7.24 10.77 7.46
CA SER A 54 6.00 10.44 8.18
C SER A 54 5.48 9.03 7.86
N LYS A 55 5.58 8.58 6.60
CA LYS A 55 5.22 7.20 6.21
C LYS A 55 6.13 6.17 6.86
N ILE A 56 7.44 6.41 6.87
CA ILE A 56 8.41 5.50 7.53
C ILE A 56 8.12 5.43 9.03
N VAL A 57 7.91 6.57 9.70
CA VAL A 57 7.58 6.62 11.12
C VAL A 57 6.27 5.88 11.41
N ALA A 58 5.24 6.06 10.58
CA ALA A 58 3.97 5.35 10.74
C ALA A 58 4.13 3.83 10.58
N LEU A 59 4.91 3.37 9.60
CA LEU A 59 5.19 1.94 9.40
C LEU A 59 6.02 1.36 10.56
N LEU A 60 7.03 2.07 11.02
CA LEU A 60 7.81 1.66 12.18
C LEU A 60 6.94 1.60 13.45
N ALA A 61 6.08 2.59 13.66
CA ALA A 61 5.14 2.59 14.78
C ALA A 61 4.19 1.39 14.70
N LEU A 62 3.65 1.06 13.51
CA LEU A 62 2.83 -0.12 13.29
C LEU A 62 3.60 -1.40 13.62
N ILE A 63 4.86 -1.53 13.18
CA ILE A 63 5.70 -2.68 13.47
C ILE A 63 5.93 -2.82 14.98
N PHE A 64 6.38 -1.75 15.64
CA PHE A 64 6.65 -1.77 17.08
C PHE A 64 5.39 -2.05 17.90
N LEU A 65 4.30 -1.34 17.62
CA LEU A 65 3.03 -1.53 18.32
C LEU A 65 2.46 -2.93 18.04
N GLY A 66 2.58 -3.42 16.81
CA GLY A 66 2.12 -4.76 16.46
C GLY A 66 2.84 -5.85 17.24
N PHE A 67 4.16 -5.75 17.44
CA PHE A 67 4.89 -6.71 18.27
C PHE A 67 4.60 -6.58 19.77
N ILE A 68 4.36 -5.37 20.28
CA ILE A 68 4.14 -5.12 21.72
C ILE A 68 2.70 -5.44 22.11
N LEU A 69 1.71 -5.08 21.29
CA LEU A 69 0.29 -5.18 21.65
C LEU A 69 -0.32 -6.54 21.36
N VAL A 70 0.28 -7.33 20.48
CA VAL A 70 -0.20 -8.69 20.16
C VAL A 70 0.08 -9.62 21.32
N LYS A 71 -0.96 -9.97 22.06
CA LYS A 71 -0.88 -10.91 23.20
C LYS A 71 -0.92 -12.38 22.77
N ASN A 72 -1.69 -12.68 21.72
CA ASN A 72 -1.84 -14.03 21.18
C ASN A 72 -1.24 -14.06 19.77
N SER A 73 -0.20 -14.86 19.57
CA SER A 73 0.45 -15.00 18.27
C SER A 73 -0.23 -16.07 17.44
N PHE A 74 -0.67 -15.72 16.24
CA PHE A 74 -1.19 -16.65 15.24
C PHE A 74 -0.13 -17.24 14.32
N LEU A 75 1.16 -16.93 14.55
CA LEU A 75 2.24 -17.41 13.67
C LEU A 75 2.25 -18.91 13.53
N THR A 76 2.14 -19.66 14.64
CA THR A 76 2.16 -21.14 14.59
C THR A 76 0.99 -21.69 13.79
N ASP A 77 -0.20 -21.12 13.98
CA ASP A 77 -1.41 -21.55 13.27
C ASP A 77 -1.35 -21.17 11.79
N ASN A 78 -0.90 -19.96 11.46
CA ASN A 78 -0.75 -19.50 10.10
C ASN A 78 0.28 -20.29 9.29
N PHE A 79 1.32 -20.83 9.93
CA PHE A 79 2.33 -21.67 9.30
C PHE A 79 2.09 -23.18 9.47
N SER A 80 0.99 -23.59 10.08
CA SER A 80 0.68 -25.02 10.35
C SER A 80 0.53 -25.86 9.08
N PHE A 81 0.18 -25.24 7.95
CA PHE A 81 0.03 -25.94 6.66
C PHE A 81 1.36 -26.23 5.94
N GLY A 82 2.48 -25.76 6.48
CA GLY A 82 3.80 -25.97 5.90
C GLY A 82 3.89 -25.43 4.46
N TRP A 83 4.25 -26.32 3.53
CA TRP A 83 4.37 -26.01 2.09
C TRP A 83 3.13 -26.37 1.26
N GLU A 84 2.01 -26.71 1.91
CA GLU A 84 0.78 -26.98 1.19
C GLU A 84 0.12 -25.67 0.71
N ALA A 85 -0.31 -25.68 -0.54
CA ALA A 85 -0.98 -24.53 -1.13
C ALA A 85 -2.50 -24.71 -1.09
N PHE A 86 -3.19 -23.64 -0.66
CA PHE A 86 -4.64 -23.60 -0.56
C PHE A 86 -5.17 -22.37 -1.26
N ASN A 87 -6.35 -22.49 -1.87
CA ASN A 87 -7.13 -21.38 -2.38
C ASN A 87 -8.33 -21.13 -1.48
N ASN A 88 -8.71 -19.88 -1.28
CA ASN A 88 -9.93 -19.53 -0.58
C ASN A 88 -11.14 -19.68 -1.52
N ILE A 89 -12.18 -20.33 -1.04
CA ILE A 89 -13.46 -20.45 -1.77
C ILE A 89 -14.44 -19.46 -1.12
N ALA A 90 -14.45 -18.23 -1.60
CA ALA A 90 -15.35 -17.20 -1.08
C ALA A 90 -16.59 -16.94 -1.94
N LYS A 91 -16.57 -17.37 -3.22
CA LYS A 91 -17.68 -17.11 -4.16
C LYS A 91 -17.96 -18.33 -5.05
N ASP A 92 -19.24 -18.59 -5.30
CA ASP A 92 -19.66 -19.56 -6.30
C ASP A 92 -19.49 -19.01 -7.74
N ALA A 93 -19.70 -19.84 -8.75
CA ALA A 93 -19.64 -19.43 -10.16
C ALA A 93 -20.68 -18.35 -10.53
N LYS A 94 -21.65 -18.08 -9.68
CA LYS A 94 -22.68 -17.04 -9.83
C LYS A 94 -22.35 -15.78 -9.03
N GLY A 95 -21.21 -15.75 -8.34
CA GLY A 95 -20.77 -14.62 -7.55
C GLY A 95 -21.39 -14.51 -6.16
N ASN A 96 -22.16 -15.49 -5.69
CA ASN A 96 -22.69 -15.50 -4.33
C ASN A 96 -21.60 -15.93 -3.36
N PHE A 97 -21.60 -15.37 -2.14
CA PHE A 97 -20.69 -15.78 -1.10
C PHE A 97 -21.06 -17.20 -0.63
N LEU A 98 -20.14 -18.13 -0.80
CA LEU A 98 -20.20 -19.47 -0.23
C LEU A 98 -19.71 -19.45 1.22
N GLN A 99 -19.93 -20.58 1.92
CA GLN A 99 -19.25 -20.79 3.20
C GLN A 99 -17.75 -20.64 2.99
N LEU A 100 -17.12 -19.89 3.91
CA LEU A 100 -15.68 -19.70 3.97
C LEU A 100 -14.98 -21.06 4.04
N GLY A 101 -14.12 -21.35 3.11
CA GLY A 101 -13.43 -22.64 3.06
C GLY A 101 -12.11 -22.54 2.33
N TRP A 102 -11.28 -23.54 2.57
CA TRP A 102 -9.98 -23.71 1.94
C TRP A 102 -9.98 -24.96 1.08
N GLU A 103 -9.62 -24.83 -0.17
CA GLU A 103 -9.42 -25.93 -1.10
C GLU A 103 -7.92 -26.13 -1.36
N LYS A 104 -7.44 -27.35 -1.19
CA LYS A 104 -6.06 -27.70 -1.47
C LYS A 104 -5.84 -27.68 -2.99
N ILE A 105 -4.88 -26.90 -3.43
CA ILE A 105 -4.49 -26.80 -4.83
C ILE A 105 -3.12 -27.41 -5.08
N SER A 106 -2.89 -27.92 -6.28
CA SER A 106 -1.63 -28.55 -6.64
C SER A 106 -1.27 -28.30 -8.13
N GLY A 107 -0.03 -28.58 -8.49
CA GLY A 107 0.43 -28.49 -9.88
C GLY A 107 0.40 -27.07 -10.45
N ALA A 108 -0.09 -26.95 -11.69
CA ALA A 108 -0.12 -25.68 -12.41
C ALA A 108 -1.00 -24.60 -11.76
N THR A 109 -2.02 -25.00 -10.99
CA THR A 109 -2.92 -24.07 -10.28
C THR A 109 -2.16 -23.26 -9.23
N VAL A 110 -1.15 -23.85 -8.57
CA VAL A 110 -0.30 -23.15 -7.61
C VAL A 110 0.48 -22.00 -8.28
N LEU A 111 1.04 -22.27 -9.47
CA LEU A 111 1.76 -21.24 -10.25
C LEU A 111 0.82 -20.09 -10.65
N GLY A 112 -0.41 -20.42 -11.06
CA GLY A 112 -1.43 -19.41 -11.34
C GLY A 112 -1.80 -18.57 -10.12
N GLY A 113 -1.95 -19.20 -8.96
CA GLY A 113 -2.20 -18.52 -7.69
C GLY A 113 -1.06 -17.57 -7.27
N ILE A 114 0.18 -18.04 -7.39
CA ILE A 114 1.37 -17.20 -7.13
C ILE A 114 1.40 -16.01 -8.09
N ALA A 115 1.20 -16.25 -9.40
CA ALA A 115 1.18 -15.19 -10.38
C ALA A 115 0.09 -14.14 -10.09
N ALA A 116 -1.11 -14.59 -9.72
CA ALA A 116 -2.21 -13.70 -9.33
C ALA A 116 -1.87 -12.86 -8.08
N ALA A 117 -1.27 -13.50 -7.06
CA ALA A 117 -0.84 -12.78 -5.85
C ALA A 117 0.26 -11.75 -6.12
N MET A 118 1.12 -12.01 -7.10
CA MET A 118 2.21 -11.08 -7.47
C MET A 118 1.72 -9.84 -8.22
N VAL A 119 0.54 -9.85 -8.82
CA VAL A 119 0.03 -8.71 -9.62
C VAL A 119 0.02 -7.43 -8.79
N GLY A 120 -0.52 -7.45 -7.58
CA GLY A 120 -0.53 -6.28 -6.70
C GLY A 120 0.87 -5.77 -6.34
N SER A 121 1.80 -6.68 -6.07
CA SER A 121 3.20 -6.34 -5.74
C SER A 121 3.93 -5.70 -6.91
N VAL A 122 3.73 -6.21 -8.13
CA VAL A 122 4.34 -5.67 -9.35
C VAL A 122 3.81 -4.26 -9.61
N PHE A 123 2.49 -4.05 -9.55
CA PHE A 123 1.90 -2.73 -9.75
C PHE A 123 2.34 -1.71 -8.68
N SER A 124 2.49 -2.13 -7.43
CA SER A 124 2.93 -1.22 -6.36
C SER A 124 4.40 -0.81 -6.49
N SER A 125 5.20 -1.55 -7.24
CA SER A 125 6.64 -1.29 -7.42
C SER A 125 7.00 -0.53 -8.70
N VAL A 126 6.03 -0.16 -9.54
CA VAL A 126 6.28 0.50 -10.85
C VAL A 126 6.96 1.86 -10.73
N ALA A 127 6.80 2.57 -9.63
CA ALA A 127 7.31 3.94 -9.48
C ALA A 127 8.84 4.08 -9.33
N TRP A 128 9.62 2.99 -9.26
CA TRP A 128 11.08 3.03 -9.10
C TRP A 128 11.80 3.73 -10.27
N GLU A 129 11.24 3.66 -11.46
CA GLU A 129 11.81 4.26 -12.67
C GLU A 129 11.80 5.80 -12.63
N ASN A 130 10.93 6.42 -11.82
CA ASN A 130 10.82 7.88 -11.74
C ASN A 130 12.12 8.56 -11.29
N VAL A 131 13.00 7.86 -10.60
CA VAL A 131 14.32 8.38 -10.22
C VAL A 131 15.20 8.70 -11.44
N THR A 132 14.96 8.03 -12.56
CA THR A 132 15.72 8.27 -13.80
C THR A 132 15.40 9.62 -14.41
N PHE A 133 14.19 10.11 -14.26
CA PHE A 133 13.76 11.41 -14.79
C PHE A 133 14.44 12.60 -14.10
N VAL A 134 14.77 12.46 -12.82
CA VAL A 134 15.47 13.50 -12.05
C VAL A 134 16.98 13.32 -12.03
N SER A 135 17.50 12.32 -12.73
CA SER A 135 18.94 11.99 -12.71
C SER A 135 19.85 13.13 -13.21
N GLY A 136 19.33 14.01 -14.10
CA GLY A 136 20.03 15.19 -14.59
C GLY A 136 20.28 16.27 -13.54
N GLU A 137 19.53 16.27 -12.43
CA GLU A 137 19.64 17.25 -11.33
C GLU A 137 20.49 16.72 -10.17
N ILE A 138 20.94 15.46 -10.26
CA ILE A 138 21.69 14.78 -9.20
C ILE A 138 23.18 14.90 -9.42
N GLU A 139 23.93 15.33 -8.41
CA GLU A 139 25.38 15.32 -8.43
C GLU A 139 25.91 13.88 -8.53
N ASN A 140 26.86 13.63 -9.45
CA ASN A 140 27.42 12.31 -9.72
C ASN A 140 26.33 11.22 -9.93
N PRO A 141 25.44 11.39 -10.92
CA PRO A 141 24.23 10.55 -11.04
C PRO A 141 24.54 9.06 -11.19
N GLN A 142 25.61 8.69 -11.91
CA GLN A 142 26.01 7.30 -12.11
C GLN A 142 26.25 6.54 -10.80
N LYS A 143 26.75 7.21 -9.78
CA LYS A 143 27.02 6.61 -8.46
C LYS A 143 25.83 6.78 -7.51
N ASN A 144 25.30 8.00 -7.44
CA ASN A 144 24.29 8.35 -6.43
C ASN A 144 22.91 7.79 -6.77
N VAL A 145 22.51 7.75 -8.04
CA VAL A 145 21.24 7.13 -8.46
C VAL A 145 21.26 5.63 -8.14
N VAL A 146 22.29 4.91 -8.57
CA VAL A 146 22.41 3.46 -8.31
C VAL A 146 22.39 3.17 -6.80
N LYS A 147 23.19 3.91 -6.02
CA LYS A 147 23.24 3.73 -4.56
C LYS A 147 21.88 3.99 -3.90
N SER A 148 21.21 5.05 -4.30
CA SER A 148 19.88 5.41 -3.76
C SER A 148 18.83 4.37 -4.12
N MET A 149 18.85 3.83 -5.34
CA MET A 149 17.93 2.79 -5.77
C MET A 149 18.14 1.50 -4.96
N VAL A 150 19.39 1.04 -4.82
CA VAL A 150 19.67 -0.19 -4.07
C VAL A 150 19.29 -0.04 -2.60
N LEU A 151 19.70 1.06 -1.94
CA LEU A 151 19.37 1.30 -0.54
C LEU A 151 17.87 1.49 -0.34
N GLY A 152 17.21 2.23 -1.22
CA GLY A 152 15.77 2.44 -1.18
C GLY A 152 14.99 1.13 -1.32
N THR A 153 15.35 0.33 -2.32
CA THR A 153 14.71 -0.98 -2.55
C THR A 153 14.89 -1.91 -1.35
N ILE A 154 16.11 -2.06 -0.83
CA ILE A 154 16.36 -2.90 0.34
C ILE A 154 15.56 -2.41 1.55
N SER A 155 15.53 -1.10 1.80
CA SER A 155 14.79 -0.52 2.92
C SER A 155 13.29 -0.80 2.82
N VAL A 156 12.70 -0.59 1.63
CA VAL A 156 11.27 -0.83 1.39
C VAL A 156 10.95 -2.32 1.52
N MET A 157 11.76 -3.20 0.94
CA MET A 157 11.56 -4.66 1.06
C MET A 157 11.62 -5.11 2.51
N THR A 158 12.58 -4.60 3.29
CA THR A 158 12.70 -4.93 4.72
C THR A 158 11.48 -4.47 5.50
N LEU A 159 11.02 -3.23 5.28
CA LEU A 159 9.81 -2.71 5.92
C LEU A 159 8.57 -3.55 5.58
N TYR A 160 8.40 -3.91 4.31
CA TYR A 160 7.27 -4.74 3.89
C TYR A 160 7.31 -6.14 4.51
N LEU A 161 8.47 -6.77 4.57
CA LEU A 161 8.63 -8.07 5.24
C LEU A 161 8.24 -7.98 6.71
N LEU A 162 8.70 -6.95 7.43
CA LEU A 162 8.38 -6.75 8.84
C LEU A 162 6.90 -6.47 9.05
N VAL A 163 6.26 -5.64 8.22
CA VAL A 163 4.82 -5.35 8.30
C VAL A 163 4.00 -6.61 8.04
N ASN A 164 4.33 -7.39 7.00
CA ASN A 164 3.65 -8.66 6.73
C ASN A 164 3.82 -9.65 7.88
N PHE A 165 5.01 -9.70 8.48
CA PHE A 165 5.27 -10.54 9.65
C PHE A 165 4.39 -10.13 10.84
N VAL A 166 4.21 -8.83 11.07
CA VAL A 166 3.29 -8.31 12.09
C VAL A 166 1.85 -8.71 11.80
N TYR A 167 1.39 -8.61 10.55
CA TYR A 167 0.04 -9.04 10.17
C TYR A 167 -0.18 -10.52 10.43
N LEU A 168 0.76 -11.38 10.02
CA LEU A 168 0.68 -12.82 10.27
C LEU A 168 0.78 -13.16 11.76
N ASN A 169 1.39 -12.31 12.56
CA ASN A 169 1.44 -12.50 14.01
C ASN A 169 0.15 -12.07 14.70
N ALA A 170 -0.49 -10.99 14.21
CA ALA A 170 -1.63 -10.35 14.85
C ALA A 170 -2.99 -10.91 14.40
N LEU A 171 -3.08 -11.44 13.18
CA LEU A 171 -4.31 -11.88 12.56
C LEU A 171 -4.20 -13.36 12.17
N ASP A 172 -5.29 -14.10 12.35
CA ASP A 172 -5.41 -15.43 11.80
C ASP A 172 -5.59 -15.37 10.27
N ARG A 173 -5.24 -16.44 9.60
CA ARG A 173 -5.27 -16.55 8.14
C ARG A 173 -6.67 -16.30 7.58
N ASP A 174 -7.72 -16.80 8.27
CA ASP A 174 -9.08 -16.63 7.80
C ASP A 174 -9.51 -15.18 7.83
N SER A 175 -9.16 -14.44 8.87
CA SER A 175 -9.38 -12.99 8.96
C SER A 175 -8.65 -12.23 7.85
N ILE A 176 -7.44 -12.64 7.47
CA ILE A 176 -6.69 -12.00 6.37
C ILE A 176 -7.33 -12.31 5.01
N ALA A 177 -7.67 -13.58 4.76
CA ALA A 177 -8.15 -14.03 3.47
C ALA A 177 -9.58 -13.56 3.15
N PHE A 178 -10.41 -13.43 4.18
CA PHE A 178 -11.83 -13.10 4.05
C PHE A 178 -12.19 -11.72 4.58
N ALA A 179 -11.18 -10.85 4.81
CA ALA A 179 -11.43 -9.47 5.15
C ALA A 179 -12.33 -8.82 4.09
N ALA A 180 -13.45 -8.28 4.52
CA ALA A 180 -14.34 -7.53 3.63
C ALA A 180 -13.60 -6.28 3.12
N ASN A 181 -13.48 -6.14 1.81
CA ASN A 181 -12.97 -4.94 1.16
C ASN A 181 -14.00 -3.82 1.18
#